data_28395c7d5ed3d7f98a7863b14e999ecd
#
_entry.id   28395c7d5ed3d7f98a7863b14e999ecd
#
_cell.length_a   1.000
_cell.length_b   1.000
_cell.length_c   1.000
_cell.angle_alpha   90.00
_cell.angle_beta   90.00
_cell.angle_gamma   90.00
#
_symmetry.space_group_name_H-M   'P 1'
#
loop_
_entity.id
_entity.type
_entity.pdbx_description
1 polymer ?
#
loop_
_entity_poly.entity_id
_entity_poly.type
_entity_poly.pdbx_seq_one_letter_code
_entity_poly.pdbx_strand_id
1 'polypeptide(L)'
;MHNKEYRPTLAQLRTFVTVAENKHFGTAAAKLEISQPSLSQGLVALEQGLGLQLIERSTRKVIVTSAGETLLPYAKSTLEAADTFLAHARGAHGTLSGPLTIGVIPTIAPYILPDLLAMITETYPELEPRFVEEQTQHLIARLRNGNLDLAVLALPSEATGMVDSPLYTEDFAL
;
A
#
# COMPACT_ATOMS: atom_id res chain seq x y z
N MET A 1 24.10 5.71 -20.23
CA MET A 1 24.79 4.72 -19.36
C MET A 1 23.88 4.49 -18.16
N HIS A 2 23.23 3.34 -18.04
CA HIS A 2 22.50 2.98 -16.81
C HIS A 2 23.51 2.77 -15.69
N ASN A 3 23.39 3.57 -14.63
CA ASN A 3 24.22 3.37 -13.44
C ASN A 3 23.75 2.10 -12.72
N LYS A 4 24.41 0.97 -12.93
CA LYS A 4 24.10 -0.34 -12.36
C LYS A 4 24.05 -0.38 -10.83
N GLU A 5 24.55 0.65 -10.16
CA GLU A 5 24.64 0.74 -8.69
C GLU A 5 23.61 1.70 -8.07
N TYR A 6 22.85 2.44 -8.89
CA TYR A 6 21.88 3.38 -8.32
C TYR A 6 20.73 2.66 -7.60
N ARG A 7 20.51 3.06 -6.37
CA ARG A 7 19.39 2.59 -5.53
C ARG A 7 18.58 3.80 -5.08
N PRO A 8 17.30 3.90 -5.44
CA PRO A 8 16.45 4.98 -4.99
C PRO A 8 16.27 4.93 -3.46
N THR A 9 16.17 6.11 -2.84
CA THR A 9 15.77 6.21 -1.44
C THR A 9 14.27 6.17 -1.29
N LEU A 10 13.76 5.76 -0.12
CA LEU A 10 12.32 5.79 0.18
C LEU A 10 11.74 7.21 0.05
N ALA A 11 12.50 8.24 0.42
CA ALA A 11 12.08 9.63 0.26
C ALA A 11 11.87 10.01 -1.21
N GLN A 12 12.74 9.56 -2.12
CA GLN A 12 12.60 9.78 -3.56
C GLN A 12 11.39 9.02 -4.13
N LEU A 13 11.17 7.77 -3.72
CA LEU A 13 10.00 7.00 -4.12
C LEU A 13 8.70 7.66 -3.62
N ARG A 14 8.68 8.13 -2.37
CA ARG A 14 7.54 8.85 -1.79
C ARG A 14 7.26 10.15 -2.55
N THR A 15 8.29 10.90 -2.93
CA THR A 15 8.17 12.09 -3.79
C THR A 15 7.50 11.75 -5.12
N PHE A 16 7.97 10.72 -5.81
CA PHE A 16 7.40 10.28 -7.09
C PHE A 16 5.94 9.86 -6.97
N VAL A 17 5.62 8.98 -6.02
CA VAL A 17 4.25 8.50 -5.79
C VAL A 17 3.32 9.67 -5.48
N THR A 18 3.73 10.58 -4.57
CA THR A 18 2.87 11.71 -4.17
C THR A 18 2.63 12.69 -5.33
N VAL A 19 3.64 12.95 -6.17
CA VAL A 19 3.47 13.80 -7.37
C VAL A 19 2.56 13.12 -8.40
N ALA A 20 2.73 11.82 -8.63
CA ALA A 20 1.91 11.05 -9.58
C ALA A 20 0.43 11.03 -9.18
N GLU A 21 0.13 10.89 -7.89
CA GLU A 21 -1.24 10.86 -7.38
C GLU A 21 -1.92 12.24 -7.38
N ASN A 22 -1.21 13.26 -6.93
CA ASN A 22 -1.80 14.60 -6.78
C ASN A 22 -1.78 15.40 -8.09
N LYS A 23 -0.98 14.99 -9.07
CA LYS A 23 -0.81 15.66 -10.38
C LYS A 23 -0.53 17.17 -10.27
N HIS A 24 0.03 17.60 -9.12
CA HIS A 24 0.35 18.98 -8.83
C HIS A 24 1.49 19.07 -7.81
N PHE A 25 2.60 19.75 -8.18
CA PHE A 25 3.81 19.82 -7.35
C PHE A 25 3.59 20.55 -6.02
N GLY A 26 2.83 21.65 -6.03
CA GLY A 26 2.56 22.40 -4.81
C GLY A 26 1.74 21.60 -3.79
N THR A 27 0.69 20.92 -4.26
CA THR A 27 -0.14 20.04 -3.41
C THR A 27 0.68 18.86 -2.87
N ALA A 28 1.50 18.25 -3.74
CA ALA A 28 2.37 17.15 -3.33
C ALA A 28 3.41 17.58 -2.27
N ALA A 29 4.00 18.77 -2.44
CA ALA A 29 4.95 19.32 -1.48
C ALA A 29 4.30 19.61 -0.12
N ALA A 30 3.11 20.22 -0.12
CA ALA A 30 2.34 20.47 1.09
C ALA A 30 1.99 19.16 1.82
N LYS A 31 1.58 18.12 1.06
CA LYS A 31 1.24 16.80 1.64
C LYS A 31 2.45 16.10 2.27
N LEU A 32 3.65 16.34 1.76
CA LEU A 32 4.90 15.80 2.31
C LEU A 32 5.57 16.73 3.32
N GLU A 33 4.98 17.88 3.63
CA GLU A 33 5.50 18.89 4.56
C GLU A 33 6.91 19.37 4.19
N ILE A 34 7.20 19.46 2.88
CA ILE A 34 8.48 19.95 2.34
C ILE A 34 8.28 21.11 1.37
N SER A 35 9.34 21.82 1.05
CA SER A 35 9.29 22.85 0.04
C SER A 35 9.13 22.27 -1.37
N GLN A 36 8.42 22.98 -2.26
CA GLN A 36 8.29 22.57 -3.66
C GLN A 36 9.63 22.42 -4.40
N PRO A 37 10.65 23.30 -4.18
CA PRO A 37 11.99 23.07 -4.72
C PRO A 37 12.64 21.76 -4.25
N SER A 38 12.51 21.41 -2.96
CA SER A 38 13.03 20.15 -2.41
C SER A 38 12.36 18.95 -3.05
N LEU A 39 11.03 18.98 -3.17
CA LEU A 39 10.25 17.94 -3.85
C LEU A 39 10.72 17.78 -5.31
N SER A 40 10.88 18.90 -6.04
CA SER A 40 11.34 18.87 -7.43
C SER A 40 12.74 18.31 -7.57
N GLN A 41 13.67 18.65 -6.66
CA GLN A 41 15.03 18.11 -6.64
C GLN A 41 15.03 16.61 -6.36
N GLY A 42 14.22 16.14 -5.42
CA GLY A 42 14.07 14.71 -5.10
C GLY A 42 13.62 13.90 -6.31
N LEU A 43 12.64 14.41 -7.05
CA LEU A 43 12.16 13.76 -8.28
C LEU A 43 13.22 13.77 -9.39
N VAL A 44 13.91 14.89 -9.60
CA VAL A 44 15.01 14.99 -10.59
C VAL A 44 16.12 14.00 -10.27
N ALA A 45 16.52 13.91 -9.00
CA ALA A 45 17.57 12.99 -8.57
C ALA A 45 17.17 11.52 -8.81
N LEU A 46 15.89 11.16 -8.58
CA LEU A 46 15.35 9.84 -8.89
C LEU A 46 15.43 9.55 -10.39
N GLU A 47 14.92 10.45 -11.23
CA GLU A 47 14.90 10.31 -12.68
C GLU A 47 16.30 10.20 -13.27
N GLN A 48 17.24 11.02 -12.80
CA GLN A 48 18.64 10.99 -13.20
C GLN A 48 19.32 9.67 -12.80
N GLY A 49 19.08 9.19 -11.57
CA GLY A 49 19.63 7.94 -11.08
C GLY A 49 19.11 6.74 -11.87
N LEU A 50 17.85 6.72 -12.24
CA LEU A 50 17.22 5.68 -13.07
C LEU A 50 17.58 5.81 -14.56
N GLY A 51 17.97 7.00 -15.02
CA GLY A 51 18.12 7.30 -16.45
C GLY A 51 16.79 7.31 -17.20
N LEU A 52 15.68 7.55 -16.50
CA LEU A 52 14.31 7.54 -17.02
C LEU A 52 13.55 8.78 -16.56
N GLN A 53 12.75 9.35 -17.43
CA GLN A 53 11.80 10.38 -17.04
C GLN A 53 10.50 9.73 -16.60
N LEU A 54 10.08 10.00 -15.37
CA LEU A 54 8.86 9.43 -14.77
C LEU A 54 7.67 10.38 -14.84
N ILE A 55 7.96 11.68 -14.80
CA ILE A 55 6.96 12.75 -14.83
C ILE A 55 7.32 13.74 -15.94
N GLU A 56 6.39 13.97 -16.84
CA GLU A 56 6.49 15.05 -17.83
C GLU A 56 5.98 16.33 -17.21
N ARG A 57 6.83 17.37 -17.26
CA ARG A 57 6.53 18.71 -16.73
C ARG A 57 6.11 19.61 -17.87
N SER A 58 4.83 19.90 -17.99
CA SER A 58 4.39 21.03 -18.78
C SER A 58 4.00 22.20 -17.87
N THR A 59 4.02 23.41 -18.38
CA THR A 59 3.65 24.63 -17.63
C THR A 59 2.20 24.60 -17.11
N ARG A 60 1.39 23.66 -17.56
CA ARG A 60 -0.05 23.56 -17.24
C ARG A 60 -0.48 22.22 -16.66
N LYS A 61 0.31 21.16 -16.81
CA LYS A 61 -0.09 19.80 -16.35
C LYS A 61 1.12 18.97 -15.93
N VAL A 62 0.89 18.16 -14.91
CA VAL A 62 1.80 17.07 -14.49
C VAL A 62 1.25 15.79 -15.08
N ILE A 63 2.01 15.14 -15.94
CA ILE A 63 1.62 13.90 -16.63
C ILE A 63 2.63 12.82 -16.23
N VAL A 64 2.13 11.67 -15.80
CA VAL A 64 2.96 10.49 -15.58
C VAL A 64 3.33 9.91 -16.94
N THR A 65 4.61 9.64 -17.16
CA THR A 65 5.07 9.00 -18.41
C THR A 65 4.73 7.52 -18.41
N SER A 66 4.84 6.86 -19.56
CA SER A 66 4.67 5.39 -19.65
C SER A 66 5.64 4.64 -18.73
N ALA A 67 6.90 5.09 -18.63
CA ALA A 67 7.85 4.56 -17.67
C ALA A 67 7.40 4.79 -16.21
N GLY A 68 6.86 5.99 -15.93
CA GLY A 68 6.28 6.31 -14.63
C GLY A 68 5.10 5.42 -14.29
N GLU A 69 4.15 5.21 -15.20
CA GLU A 69 3.00 4.31 -14.99
C GLU A 69 3.43 2.88 -14.71
N THR A 70 4.45 2.39 -15.42
CA THR A 70 5.01 1.05 -15.21
C THR A 70 5.67 0.92 -13.83
N LEU A 71 6.39 1.95 -13.36
CA LEU A 71 7.15 1.91 -12.11
C LEU A 71 6.34 2.32 -10.87
N LEU A 72 5.21 3.01 -11.05
CA LEU A 72 4.38 3.50 -9.95
C LEU A 72 3.89 2.39 -9.00
N PRO A 73 3.39 1.23 -9.47
CA PRO A 73 3.00 0.13 -8.59
C PRO A 73 4.17 -0.40 -7.74
N TYR A 74 5.36 -0.52 -8.34
CA TYR A 74 6.55 -0.99 -7.62
C TYR A 74 7.04 0.01 -6.58
N ALA A 75 6.97 1.31 -6.89
CA ALA A 75 7.29 2.35 -5.91
C ALA A 75 6.34 2.30 -4.71
N LYS A 76 5.03 2.10 -4.95
CA LYS A 76 4.02 1.96 -3.90
C LYS A 76 4.29 0.73 -3.03
N SER A 77 4.45 -0.44 -3.61
CA SER A 77 4.70 -1.68 -2.86
C SER A 77 6.01 -1.63 -2.05
N THR A 78 7.04 -0.92 -2.55
CA THR A 78 8.28 -0.72 -1.80
C THR A 78 8.04 0.16 -0.56
N LEU A 79 7.24 1.22 -0.68
CA LEU A 79 6.89 2.08 0.46
C LEU A 79 6.03 1.33 1.48
N GLU A 80 5.07 0.55 1.02
CA GLU A 80 4.22 -0.31 1.87
C GLU A 80 5.06 -1.35 2.63
N ALA A 81 6.02 -2.00 1.96
CA ALA A 81 6.95 -2.92 2.62
C ALA A 81 7.81 -2.23 3.70
N ALA A 82 8.24 -0.99 3.45
CA ALA A 82 8.97 -0.20 4.44
C ALA A 82 8.09 0.18 5.65
N ASP A 83 6.83 0.55 5.41
CA ASP A 83 5.88 0.86 6.47
C ASP A 83 5.53 -0.40 7.28
N THR A 84 5.37 -1.55 6.62
CA THR A 84 5.20 -2.87 7.24
C THR A 84 6.41 -3.24 8.11
N PHE A 85 7.63 -3.02 7.62
CA PHE A 85 8.85 -3.23 8.42
C PHE A 85 8.84 -2.40 9.71
N LEU A 86 8.44 -1.12 9.63
CA LEU A 86 8.35 -0.25 10.80
C LEU A 86 7.24 -0.69 11.76
N ALA A 87 6.10 -1.14 11.24
CA ALA A 87 5.01 -1.67 12.05
C ALA A 87 5.45 -2.91 12.85
N HIS A 88 6.13 -3.86 12.19
CA HIS A 88 6.69 -5.04 12.87
C HIS A 88 7.75 -4.68 13.90
N ALA A 89 8.60 -3.68 13.61
CA ALA A 89 9.60 -3.22 14.57
C ALA A 89 8.95 -2.60 15.83
N ARG A 90 7.82 -1.91 15.68
CA ARG A 90 7.02 -1.39 16.81
C ARG A 90 6.28 -2.49 17.54
N GLY A 91 5.69 -3.45 16.81
CA GLY A 91 4.99 -4.61 17.37
C GLY A 91 5.91 -5.60 18.12
N ALA A 92 7.23 -5.53 17.90
CA ALA A 92 8.21 -6.31 18.67
C ALA A 92 8.19 -5.98 20.19
N HIS A 93 7.49 -4.91 20.60
CA HIS A 93 7.23 -4.55 21.99
C HIS A 93 5.91 -5.10 22.56
N GLY A 94 5.23 -6.02 21.85
CA GLY A 94 4.10 -6.80 22.37
C GLY A 94 2.70 -6.17 22.19
N THR A 95 2.60 -4.99 21.58
CA THR A 95 1.31 -4.39 21.23
C THR A 95 1.13 -4.33 19.72
N LEU A 96 0.00 -4.85 19.20
CA LEU A 96 -0.38 -4.67 17.81
C LEU A 96 -0.70 -3.19 17.57
N SER A 97 0.05 -2.54 16.67
CA SER A 97 -0.11 -1.10 16.38
C SER A 97 0.21 -0.78 14.92
N GLY A 98 -0.32 0.34 14.42
CA GLY A 98 -0.11 0.82 13.06
C GLY A 98 -1.10 0.28 12.03
N PRO A 99 -0.86 0.49 10.73
CA PRO A 99 -1.80 0.11 9.67
C PRO A 99 -1.89 -1.41 9.53
N LEU A 100 -3.13 -1.92 9.45
CA LEU A 100 -3.45 -3.31 9.15
C LEU A 100 -4.50 -3.34 8.03
N THR A 101 -4.14 -3.87 6.87
CA THR A 101 -5.05 -3.92 5.72
C THR A 101 -5.67 -5.32 5.61
N ILE A 102 -6.98 -5.38 5.79
CA ILE A 102 -7.78 -6.61 5.87
C ILE A 102 -8.69 -6.70 4.64
N GLY A 103 -8.53 -7.74 3.85
CA GLY A 103 -9.47 -8.08 2.78
C GLY A 103 -10.65 -8.89 3.32
N VAL A 104 -11.87 -8.61 2.85
CA VAL A 104 -13.06 -9.37 3.23
C VAL A 104 -13.93 -9.60 1.99
N ILE A 105 -14.47 -10.79 1.82
CA ILE A 105 -15.40 -11.04 0.72
C ILE A 105 -16.79 -10.42 1.02
N PRO A 106 -17.52 -9.92 -0.01
CA PRO A 106 -18.78 -9.20 0.16
C PRO A 106 -19.86 -9.98 0.92
N THR A 107 -19.85 -11.30 0.81
CA THR A 107 -20.82 -12.17 1.49
C THR A 107 -20.64 -12.27 2.99
N ILE A 108 -19.44 -11.96 3.51
CA ILE A 108 -19.09 -12.05 4.93
C ILE A 108 -19.00 -10.64 5.55
N ALA A 109 -18.53 -9.66 4.79
CA ALA A 109 -18.24 -8.30 5.26
C ALA A 109 -19.37 -7.68 6.11
N PRO A 110 -20.65 -7.67 5.69
CA PRO A 110 -21.73 -7.04 6.44
C PRO A 110 -21.97 -7.65 7.82
N TYR A 111 -21.63 -8.92 7.99
CA TYR A 111 -21.89 -9.66 9.22
C TYR A 111 -20.77 -9.55 10.24
N ILE A 112 -19.52 -9.46 9.80
CA ILE A 112 -18.38 -9.49 10.71
C ILE A 112 -17.76 -8.10 10.96
N LEU A 113 -17.84 -7.16 10.01
CA LEU A 113 -17.14 -5.88 10.13
C LEU A 113 -17.59 -5.04 11.33
N PRO A 114 -18.88 -4.94 11.68
CA PRO A 114 -19.32 -4.14 12.83
C PRO A 114 -18.68 -4.61 14.15
N ASP A 115 -18.71 -5.92 14.40
CA ASP A 115 -18.19 -6.51 15.63
C ASP A 115 -16.65 -6.51 15.64
N LEU A 116 -16.04 -6.77 14.49
CA LEU A 116 -14.58 -6.74 14.34
C LEU A 116 -14.02 -5.34 14.59
N LEU A 117 -14.67 -4.30 14.06
CA LEU A 117 -14.28 -2.91 14.29
C LEU A 117 -14.40 -2.52 15.77
N ALA A 118 -15.51 -2.90 16.41
CA ALA A 118 -15.70 -2.63 17.84
C ALA A 118 -14.62 -3.30 18.67
N MET A 119 -14.35 -4.59 18.43
CA MET A 119 -13.32 -5.36 19.12
C MET A 119 -11.91 -4.77 18.91
N ILE A 120 -11.55 -4.41 17.67
CA ILE A 120 -10.23 -3.84 17.37
C ILE A 120 -10.07 -2.51 18.11
N THR A 121 -11.07 -1.64 18.06
CA THR A 121 -11.01 -0.32 18.71
C THR A 121 -10.84 -0.43 20.22
N GLU A 122 -11.50 -1.41 20.84
CA GLU A 122 -11.43 -1.62 22.29
C GLU A 122 -10.13 -2.31 22.72
N THR A 123 -9.70 -3.33 21.98
CA THR A 123 -8.58 -4.20 22.39
C THR A 123 -7.22 -3.69 21.90
N TYR A 124 -7.20 -3.05 20.73
CA TYR A 124 -5.99 -2.59 20.04
C TYR A 124 -6.12 -1.14 19.57
N PRO A 125 -6.19 -0.16 20.49
CA PRO A 125 -6.47 1.25 20.16
C PRO A 125 -5.41 1.92 19.28
N GLU A 126 -4.21 1.34 19.19
CA GLU A 126 -3.12 1.85 18.33
C GLU A 126 -3.09 1.17 16.95
N LEU A 127 -4.02 0.25 16.67
CA LEU A 127 -4.14 -0.40 15.37
C LEU A 127 -5.00 0.46 14.44
N GLU A 128 -4.55 0.65 13.21
CA GLU A 128 -5.25 1.40 12.16
C GLU A 128 -5.81 0.43 11.10
N PRO A 129 -6.99 -0.18 11.34
CA PRO A 129 -7.54 -1.15 10.39
C PRO A 129 -8.05 -0.46 9.14
N ARG A 130 -7.72 -1.04 7.98
CA ARG A 130 -8.22 -0.66 6.66
C ARG A 130 -8.88 -1.87 6.04
N PHE A 131 -10.13 -1.75 5.66
CA PHE A 131 -10.88 -2.86 5.06
C PHE A 131 -11.00 -2.67 3.54
N VAL A 132 -10.80 -3.79 2.83
CA VAL A 132 -10.95 -3.87 1.38
C VAL A 132 -11.95 -4.97 1.09
N GLU A 133 -13.07 -4.61 0.46
CA GLU A 133 -14.11 -5.56 0.07
C GLU A 133 -13.97 -5.90 -1.41
N GLU A 134 -13.58 -7.13 -1.69
CA GLU A 134 -13.41 -7.63 -3.06
C GLU A 134 -13.68 -9.14 -3.13
N GLN A 135 -13.80 -9.68 -4.34
CA GLN A 135 -13.95 -11.12 -4.58
C GLN A 135 -12.68 -11.88 -4.22
N THR A 136 -12.82 -13.15 -3.84
CA THR A 136 -11.74 -14.04 -3.38
C THR A 136 -10.48 -13.96 -4.25
N GLN A 137 -10.62 -14.05 -5.58
CA GLN A 137 -9.45 -14.04 -6.48
C GLN A 137 -8.66 -12.74 -6.43
N HIS A 138 -9.33 -11.60 -6.29
CA HIS A 138 -8.69 -10.29 -6.18
C HIS A 138 -8.00 -10.13 -4.83
N LEU A 139 -8.64 -10.60 -3.75
CA LEU A 139 -8.02 -10.58 -2.41
C LEU A 139 -6.76 -11.45 -2.37
N ILE A 140 -6.80 -12.65 -2.96
CA ILE A 140 -5.61 -13.52 -3.07
C ILE A 140 -4.49 -12.86 -3.88
N ALA A 141 -4.83 -12.20 -4.99
CA ALA A 141 -3.84 -11.46 -5.78
C ALA A 141 -3.21 -10.32 -4.99
N ARG A 142 -4.01 -9.57 -4.22
CA ARG A 142 -3.53 -8.50 -3.34
C ARG A 142 -2.64 -9.00 -2.22
N LEU A 143 -2.99 -10.12 -1.58
CA LEU A 143 -2.14 -10.79 -0.57
C LEU A 143 -0.78 -11.18 -1.15
N ARG A 144 -0.76 -11.79 -2.34
CA ARG A 144 0.50 -12.17 -3.03
C ARG A 144 1.38 -10.97 -3.34
N ASN A 145 0.78 -9.84 -3.63
CA ASN A 145 1.48 -8.61 -3.96
C ASN A 145 1.84 -7.76 -2.73
N GLY A 146 1.51 -8.22 -1.51
CA GLY A 146 1.75 -7.47 -0.28
C GLY A 146 0.85 -6.25 -0.08
N ASN A 147 -0.27 -6.18 -0.80
CA ASN A 147 -1.24 -5.09 -0.71
C ASN A 147 -2.37 -5.37 0.30
N LEU A 148 -2.32 -6.51 0.97
CA LEU A 148 -3.12 -6.91 2.12
C LEU A 148 -2.24 -7.68 3.08
N ASP A 149 -2.51 -7.52 4.37
CA ASP A 149 -1.83 -8.27 5.44
C ASP A 149 -2.54 -9.60 5.71
N LEU A 150 -3.86 -9.59 5.63
CA LEU A 150 -4.69 -10.79 5.77
C LEU A 150 -6.00 -10.65 4.96
N ALA A 151 -6.66 -11.78 4.72
CA ALA A 151 -8.01 -11.79 4.12
C ALA A 151 -8.92 -12.79 4.82
N VAL A 152 -10.17 -12.39 5.01
CA VAL A 152 -11.27 -13.25 5.48
C VAL A 152 -12.09 -13.67 4.27
N LEU A 153 -12.12 -14.98 4.02
CA LEU A 153 -12.75 -15.56 2.84
C LEU A 153 -13.23 -16.99 3.11
N ALA A 154 -14.02 -17.55 2.19
CA ALA A 154 -14.48 -18.92 2.32
C ALA A 154 -13.37 -19.91 1.94
N LEU A 155 -13.28 -21.02 2.68
CA LEU A 155 -12.38 -22.12 2.38
C LEU A 155 -13.10 -23.23 1.58
N PRO A 156 -12.37 -23.96 0.70
CA PRO A 156 -10.94 -23.85 0.42
C PRO A 156 -10.60 -22.64 -0.45
N SER A 157 -9.47 -21.96 -0.12
CA SER A 157 -9.08 -20.73 -0.84
C SER A 157 -8.31 -20.98 -2.14
N GLU A 158 -7.83 -22.19 -2.37
CA GLU A 158 -6.90 -22.56 -3.46
C GLU A 158 -5.61 -21.68 -3.51
N ALA A 159 -5.33 -20.96 -2.45
CA ALA A 159 -4.19 -20.04 -2.37
C ALA A 159 -2.91 -20.76 -1.97
N THR A 160 -2.11 -21.20 -2.95
CA THR A 160 -0.81 -21.81 -2.69
C THR A 160 0.16 -20.80 -2.05
N GLY A 161 0.89 -21.26 -1.01
CA GLY A 161 1.90 -20.45 -0.33
C GLY A 161 1.36 -19.52 0.77
N MET A 162 0.10 -19.66 1.14
CA MET A 162 -0.54 -18.95 2.25
C MET A 162 -0.88 -19.94 3.37
N VAL A 163 -1.08 -19.41 4.56
CA VAL A 163 -1.53 -20.18 5.72
C VAL A 163 -3.01 -19.89 5.94
N ASP A 164 -3.84 -20.92 5.84
CA ASP A 164 -5.26 -20.84 6.15
C ASP A 164 -5.48 -21.12 7.65
N SER A 165 -6.26 -20.25 8.31
CA SER A 165 -6.69 -20.42 9.70
C SER A 165 -8.21 -20.43 9.75
N PRO A 166 -8.87 -21.59 9.90
CA PRO A 166 -10.34 -21.64 9.99
C PRO A 166 -10.83 -20.87 11.23
N LEU A 167 -11.80 -19.98 11.03
CA LEU A 167 -12.41 -19.19 12.10
C LEU A 167 -13.71 -19.85 12.59
N TYR A 168 -14.58 -20.21 11.68
CA TYR A 168 -15.88 -20.86 11.96
C TYR A 168 -16.40 -21.62 10.74
N THR A 169 -17.45 -22.39 10.93
CA THR A 169 -18.13 -23.12 9.87
C THR A 169 -19.59 -22.70 9.82
N GLU A 170 -20.13 -22.48 8.63
CA GLU A 170 -21.54 -22.19 8.37
C GLU A 170 -22.13 -23.25 7.45
N ASP A 171 -23.38 -23.64 7.73
CA ASP A 171 -24.16 -24.50 6.85
C ASP A 171 -24.99 -23.65 5.89
N PHE A 172 -25.05 -24.06 4.63
CA PHE A 172 -25.98 -23.45 3.68
C PHE A 172 -27.42 -23.90 4.02
N ALA A 173 -28.30 -22.95 4.36
CA ALA A 173 -29.73 -23.17 4.48
C ALA A 173 -30.39 -22.95 3.11
N LEU A 174 -31.22 -23.91 2.68
CA LEU A 174 -32.05 -23.83 1.46
C LEU A 174 -33.40 -23.22 1.81
#